data_6492d85afd721285344f8f840e38cf05
#
_entry.id   6492d85afd721285344f8f840e38cf05
#
_cell.length_a   1.000
_cell.length_b   1.000
_cell.length_c   1.000
_cell.angle_alpha   90.00
_cell.angle_beta   90.00
_cell.angle_gamma   90.00
#
_symmetry.space_group_name_H-M   'P 1'
#
loop_
_entity.id
_entity.type
_entity.pdbx_description
1 polymer ?
#
loop_
_entity_poly.entity_id
_entity_poly.type
_entity_poly.pdbx_seq_one_letter_code
_entity_poly.pdbx_strand_id
1 'polypeptide(L)'
;MNGLTEAKKIYTERGARLIHERFPEYEERIAVGLVGRGSQCFGYDDIISRDHDFTKGFCLFLTDEDDAKIGVALSRAYRELVGADETERSALGSPGTGVMRISDFYRRTIGSADAPHAWQDWLYTPSTAFAEAVNGEVFRDDLGQFSRIRNDIASGMPEDVRRKKLAARLIFMAQSGQYNYSRCLGHKEPGAAMLALSEFVKNAAECVFLLNRRHAPYYKWLLRAMRELPRLGSLADALEFLLTAENTDDGAKLKAEVIEDICAEVVAELRAQKLTCGSWDYLEPHAFDVQSHIENREIRSLHIMEG
;
A
#
# COMPACT_ATOMS: atom_id res chain seq x y z
N MET A 1 -13.44 -11.04 16.02
CA MET A 1 -12.82 -11.78 14.88
C MET A 1 -12.76 -10.78 13.76
N ASN A 2 -11.60 -10.60 13.11
CA ASN A 2 -11.49 -9.70 11.95
C ASN A 2 -12.02 -10.39 10.68
N GLY A 3 -12.34 -9.60 9.64
CA GLY A 3 -12.95 -10.10 8.41
C GLY A 3 -12.10 -11.13 7.67
N LEU A 4 -10.76 -11.00 7.72
CA LEU A 4 -9.83 -11.95 7.13
C LEU A 4 -9.96 -13.35 7.76
N THR A 5 -9.99 -13.41 9.10
CA THR A 5 -10.18 -14.66 9.84
C THR A 5 -11.56 -15.26 9.58
N GLU A 6 -12.59 -14.42 9.48
CA GLU A 6 -13.95 -14.86 9.19
C GLU A 6 -14.06 -15.44 7.76
N ALA A 7 -13.49 -14.76 6.78
CA ALA A 7 -13.43 -15.23 5.40
C ALA A 7 -12.71 -16.58 5.27
N LYS A 8 -11.56 -16.72 5.93
CA LYS A 8 -10.80 -17.98 5.96
C LYS A 8 -11.59 -19.11 6.59
N LYS A 9 -12.31 -18.83 7.68
CA LYS A 9 -13.19 -19.81 8.34
C LYS A 9 -14.32 -20.26 7.41
N ILE A 10 -15.03 -19.32 6.77
CA ILE A 10 -16.11 -19.65 5.81
C ILE A 10 -15.57 -20.51 4.67
N TYR A 11 -14.40 -20.17 4.13
CA TYR A 11 -13.76 -20.99 3.10
C TYR A 11 -13.45 -22.39 3.60
N THR A 12 -12.78 -22.52 4.74
CA THR A 12 -12.33 -23.82 5.26
C THR A 12 -13.51 -24.74 5.62
N GLU A 13 -14.56 -24.20 6.26
CA GLU A 13 -15.72 -25.00 6.72
C GLU A 13 -16.70 -25.34 5.60
N ARG A 14 -16.86 -24.47 4.59
CA ARG A 14 -17.91 -24.57 3.60
C ARG A 14 -17.42 -24.45 2.15
N GLY A 15 -16.53 -23.48 1.89
CA GLY A 15 -16.08 -23.15 0.53
C GLY A 15 -15.27 -24.27 -0.11
N ALA A 16 -14.31 -24.84 0.62
CA ALA A 16 -13.49 -25.93 0.13
C ALA A 16 -14.32 -27.15 -0.24
N ARG A 17 -15.30 -27.50 0.60
CA ARG A 17 -16.25 -28.59 0.33
C ARG A 17 -17.10 -28.33 -0.92
N LEU A 18 -17.63 -27.11 -1.07
CA LEU A 18 -18.42 -26.74 -2.26
C LEU A 18 -17.59 -26.92 -3.55
N ILE A 19 -16.33 -26.47 -3.56
CA ILE A 19 -15.43 -26.62 -4.70
C ILE A 19 -15.20 -28.10 -4.99
N HIS A 20 -14.83 -28.89 -3.98
CA HIS A 20 -14.56 -30.31 -4.11
C HIS A 20 -15.75 -31.11 -4.66
N GLU A 21 -16.96 -30.86 -4.15
CA GLU A 21 -18.18 -31.60 -4.54
C GLU A 21 -18.73 -31.17 -5.91
N ARG A 22 -18.66 -29.87 -6.26
CA ARG A 22 -19.33 -29.33 -7.46
C ARG A 22 -18.38 -29.04 -8.63
N PHE A 23 -17.08 -28.85 -8.36
CA PHE A 23 -16.07 -28.48 -9.36
C PHE A 23 -14.74 -29.29 -9.19
N PRO A 24 -14.80 -30.62 -9.06
CA PRO A 24 -13.62 -31.44 -8.74
C PRO A 24 -12.51 -31.31 -9.80
N GLU A 25 -12.85 -31.19 -11.08
CA GLU A 25 -11.89 -31.02 -12.18
C GLU A 25 -11.18 -29.66 -12.20
N TYR A 26 -11.73 -28.68 -11.46
CA TYR A 26 -11.20 -27.32 -11.37
C TYR A 26 -10.69 -27.00 -9.97
N GLU A 27 -10.75 -27.94 -9.03
CA GLU A 27 -10.42 -27.69 -7.64
C GLU A 27 -9.01 -27.08 -7.47
N GLU A 28 -8.00 -27.64 -8.14
CA GLU A 28 -6.62 -27.12 -8.12
C GLU A 28 -6.41 -25.87 -8.97
N ARG A 29 -7.40 -25.52 -9.82
CA ARG A 29 -7.33 -24.39 -10.76
C ARG A 29 -7.96 -23.12 -10.21
N ILE A 30 -8.66 -23.21 -9.08
CA ILE A 30 -9.33 -22.10 -8.41
C ILE A 30 -8.44 -21.57 -7.30
N ALA A 31 -7.89 -20.36 -7.47
CA ALA A 31 -7.23 -19.69 -6.36
C ALA A 31 -8.26 -19.04 -5.44
N VAL A 32 -8.02 -19.04 -4.14
CA VAL A 32 -8.94 -18.55 -3.12
C VAL A 32 -8.22 -17.66 -2.13
N GLY A 33 -8.83 -16.55 -1.75
CA GLY A 33 -8.24 -15.64 -0.76
C GLY A 33 -9.20 -14.53 -0.35
N LEU A 34 -8.73 -13.64 0.52
CA LEU A 34 -9.33 -12.34 0.74
C LEU A 34 -8.24 -11.28 0.57
N VAL A 35 -8.33 -10.50 -0.49
CA VAL A 35 -7.32 -9.54 -0.95
C VAL A 35 -7.98 -8.35 -1.63
N GLY A 36 -7.27 -7.24 -1.76
CA GLY A 36 -7.73 -6.07 -2.50
C GLY A 36 -8.19 -4.93 -1.59
N ARG A 37 -9.24 -4.25 -2.01
CA ARG A 37 -9.73 -3.04 -1.34
C ARG A 37 -10.48 -3.37 -0.05
N GLY A 38 -10.33 -2.48 0.94
CA GLY A 38 -11.07 -2.54 2.20
C GLY A 38 -10.21 -2.88 3.40
N SER A 39 -10.67 -2.44 4.57
CA SER A 39 -9.97 -2.62 5.86
C SER A 39 -9.77 -4.10 6.22
N GLN A 40 -10.72 -4.94 5.86
CA GLN A 40 -10.66 -6.38 6.12
C GLN A 40 -9.50 -7.06 5.39
N CYS A 41 -9.13 -6.59 4.19
CA CYS A 41 -8.00 -7.13 3.45
C CYS A 41 -6.65 -6.74 4.08
N PHE A 42 -6.60 -5.68 4.87
CA PHE A 42 -5.44 -5.30 5.68
C PHE A 42 -5.47 -5.89 7.10
N GLY A 43 -6.57 -6.53 7.51
CA GLY A 43 -6.76 -6.99 8.88
C GLY A 43 -7.00 -5.86 9.89
N TYR A 44 -7.39 -4.68 9.41
CA TYR A 44 -7.59 -3.45 10.20
C TYR A 44 -9.06 -3.11 10.44
N ASP A 45 -9.97 -4.03 10.08
CA ASP A 45 -11.39 -3.86 10.30
C ASP A 45 -11.76 -3.91 11.78
N ASP A 46 -12.71 -3.07 12.15
CA ASP A 46 -13.31 -2.94 13.47
C ASP A 46 -14.86 -2.89 13.36
N ILE A 47 -15.52 -2.56 14.46
CA ILE A 47 -16.99 -2.45 14.49
C ILE A 47 -17.48 -1.34 13.56
N ILE A 48 -16.73 -0.24 13.43
CA ILE A 48 -17.09 0.92 12.61
C ILE A 48 -16.90 0.58 11.12
N SER A 49 -15.86 -0.19 10.79
CA SER A 49 -15.55 -0.57 9.39
C SER A 49 -16.60 -1.48 8.77
N ARG A 50 -17.50 -2.08 9.58
CA ARG A 50 -18.55 -2.99 9.11
C ARG A 50 -19.74 -2.28 8.46
N ASP A 51 -19.82 -0.95 8.59
CA ASP A 51 -20.96 -0.17 8.10
C ASP A 51 -20.94 0.08 6.58
N HIS A 52 -19.78 0.05 5.91
CA HIS A 52 -19.68 0.53 4.53
C HIS A 52 -18.98 -0.38 3.50
N ASP A 53 -17.94 -1.10 3.89
CA ASP A 53 -17.12 -1.88 2.93
C ASP A 53 -16.94 -3.34 3.40
N PHE A 54 -17.74 -3.81 4.34
CA PHE A 54 -17.65 -5.17 4.84
C PHE A 54 -18.48 -6.10 3.96
N THR A 55 -17.82 -7.00 3.24
CA THR A 55 -18.48 -8.09 2.50
C THR A 55 -18.16 -9.40 3.18
N LYS A 56 -19.20 -10.13 3.61
CA LYS A 56 -19.01 -11.50 4.08
C LYS A 56 -18.56 -12.38 2.91
N GLY A 57 -17.60 -13.28 3.15
CA GLY A 57 -17.16 -14.23 2.16
C GLY A 57 -15.69 -14.07 1.79
N PHE A 58 -15.33 -14.57 0.62
CA PHE A 58 -13.96 -14.62 0.11
C PHE A 58 -13.94 -14.48 -1.40
N CYS A 59 -12.77 -14.30 -1.99
CA CYS A 59 -12.57 -14.24 -3.43
C CYS A 59 -12.24 -15.63 -3.99
N LEU A 60 -12.78 -15.90 -5.17
CA LEU A 60 -12.46 -17.05 -6.00
C LEU A 60 -11.88 -16.54 -7.32
N PHE A 61 -10.64 -16.87 -7.60
CA PHE A 61 -9.94 -16.39 -8.77
C PHE A 61 -9.78 -17.47 -9.81
N LEU A 62 -10.13 -17.16 -11.05
CA LEU A 62 -10.03 -18.03 -12.21
C LEU A 62 -9.10 -17.44 -13.25
N THR A 63 -8.48 -18.30 -14.08
CA THR A 63 -7.91 -17.86 -15.34
C THR A 63 -9.01 -17.39 -16.30
N ASP A 64 -8.67 -16.63 -17.33
CA ASP A 64 -9.62 -16.21 -18.35
C ASP A 64 -10.26 -17.43 -19.05
N GLU A 65 -9.48 -18.52 -19.25
CA GLU A 65 -9.94 -19.76 -19.85
C GLU A 65 -10.94 -20.51 -18.94
N ASP A 66 -10.64 -20.62 -17.66
CA ASP A 66 -11.51 -21.33 -16.70
C ASP A 66 -12.77 -20.54 -16.40
N ASP A 67 -12.69 -19.20 -16.33
CA ASP A 67 -13.85 -18.33 -16.17
C ASP A 67 -14.86 -18.51 -17.32
N ALA A 68 -14.38 -18.62 -18.56
CA ALA A 68 -15.23 -18.88 -19.71
C ALA A 68 -15.97 -20.23 -19.62
N LYS A 69 -15.40 -21.22 -18.92
CA LYS A 69 -16.00 -22.56 -18.76
C LYS A 69 -16.92 -22.68 -17.56
N ILE A 70 -16.48 -22.21 -16.38
CA ILE A 70 -17.17 -22.43 -15.12
C ILE A 70 -17.56 -21.14 -14.36
N GLY A 71 -17.13 -19.96 -14.77
CA GLY A 71 -17.28 -18.71 -14.01
C GLY A 71 -18.73 -18.41 -13.60
N VAL A 72 -19.69 -18.59 -14.51
CA VAL A 72 -21.12 -18.39 -14.22
C VAL A 72 -21.66 -19.43 -13.23
N ALA A 73 -21.30 -20.71 -13.40
CA ALA A 73 -21.74 -21.79 -12.53
C ALA A 73 -21.14 -21.64 -11.13
N LEU A 74 -19.84 -21.31 -11.04
CA LEU A 74 -19.13 -21.06 -9.78
C LEU A 74 -19.70 -19.84 -9.05
N SER A 75 -19.99 -18.74 -9.78
CA SER A 75 -20.63 -17.55 -9.20
C SER A 75 -22.01 -17.82 -8.62
N ARG A 76 -22.79 -18.71 -9.25
CA ARG A 76 -24.09 -19.14 -8.73
C ARG A 76 -23.92 -19.94 -7.45
N ALA A 77 -23.02 -20.92 -7.48
CA ALA A 77 -22.73 -21.76 -6.32
C ALA A 77 -22.20 -20.95 -5.14
N TYR A 78 -21.33 -19.96 -5.40
CA TYR A 78 -20.83 -19.05 -4.38
C TYR A 78 -21.95 -18.22 -3.73
N ARG A 79 -22.86 -17.66 -4.51
CA ARG A 79 -24.03 -16.92 -3.99
C ARG A 79 -24.96 -17.79 -3.13
N GLU A 80 -25.15 -19.05 -3.50
CA GLU A 80 -25.89 -20.01 -2.68
C GLU A 80 -25.19 -20.28 -1.34
N LEU A 81 -23.85 -20.26 -1.31
CA LEU A 81 -23.05 -20.48 -0.11
C LEU A 81 -23.10 -19.31 0.87
N VAL A 82 -22.95 -18.05 0.38
CA VAL A 82 -22.83 -16.86 1.23
C VAL A 82 -24.15 -16.16 1.51
N GLY A 83 -25.22 -16.46 0.74
CA GLY A 83 -26.53 -15.82 0.82
C GLY A 83 -26.69 -14.68 -0.20
N ALA A 84 -27.90 -14.53 -0.75
CA ALA A 84 -28.16 -13.58 -1.82
C ALA A 84 -28.22 -12.10 -1.36
N ASP A 85 -28.46 -11.86 -0.07
CA ASP A 85 -28.77 -10.53 0.48
C ASP A 85 -27.52 -9.73 0.95
N GLU A 86 -26.32 -10.28 0.85
CA GLU A 86 -25.14 -9.70 1.48
C GLU A 86 -24.18 -8.97 0.51
N THR A 87 -24.59 -8.75 -0.72
CA THR A 87 -23.88 -7.87 -1.65
C THR A 87 -24.46 -6.45 -1.63
N GLU A 88 -24.34 -5.74 -0.51
CA GLU A 88 -24.45 -4.28 -0.55
C GLU A 88 -23.30 -3.74 -1.41
N ARG A 89 -23.66 -3.38 -2.63
CA ARG A 89 -22.74 -2.74 -3.57
C ARG A 89 -22.51 -1.31 -3.11
N SER A 90 -21.33 -1.01 -2.63
CA SER A 90 -20.90 0.39 -2.57
C SER A 90 -21.09 1.01 -3.96
N ALA A 91 -21.71 2.18 -4.03
CA ALA A 91 -21.93 2.91 -5.29
C ALA A 91 -20.64 3.23 -6.05
N LEU A 92 -19.47 3.09 -5.41
CA LEU A 92 -18.13 3.34 -5.92
C LEU A 92 -17.26 2.07 -6.04
N GLY A 93 -17.74 0.89 -5.64
CA GLY A 93 -16.93 -0.30 -5.50
C GLY A 93 -17.42 -1.52 -6.25
N SER A 94 -16.48 -2.24 -6.83
CA SER A 94 -16.61 -3.65 -7.21
C SER A 94 -16.91 -4.47 -5.95
N PRO A 95 -17.66 -5.58 -6.01
CA PRO A 95 -17.79 -6.46 -4.85
C PRO A 95 -16.40 -6.88 -4.38
N GLY A 96 -16.10 -6.66 -3.10
CA GLY A 96 -14.83 -7.03 -2.50
C GLY A 96 -14.59 -8.53 -2.44
N THR A 97 -15.66 -9.35 -2.68
CA THR A 97 -15.64 -10.81 -2.64
C THR A 97 -16.39 -11.40 -3.82
N GLY A 98 -16.23 -12.68 -4.08
CA GLY A 98 -16.91 -13.40 -5.16
C GLY A 98 -15.97 -13.99 -6.19
N VAL A 99 -16.54 -14.44 -7.32
CA VAL A 99 -15.78 -15.03 -8.43
C VAL A 99 -15.34 -13.94 -9.39
N MET A 100 -14.07 -13.94 -9.72
CA MET A 100 -13.46 -12.99 -10.66
C MET A 100 -12.26 -13.58 -11.39
N ARG A 101 -11.94 -13.03 -12.55
CA ARG A 101 -10.72 -13.39 -13.26
C ARG A 101 -9.50 -12.79 -12.58
N ILE A 102 -8.39 -13.52 -12.55
CA ILE A 102 -7.09 -13.02 -12.08
C ILE A 102 -6.72 -11.74 -12.85
N SER A 103 -6.86 -11.78 -14.17
CA SER A 103 -6.55 -10.64 -15.05
C SER A 103 -7.40 -9.40 -14.73
N ASP A 104 -8.68 -9.56 -14.39
CA ASP A 104 -9.57 -8.44 -14.06
C ASP A 104 -9.26 -7.85 -12.69
N PHE A 105 -8.91 -8.68 -11.71
CA PHE A 105 -8.48 -8.20 -10.40
C PHE A 105 -7.28 -7.25 -10.53
N TYR A 106 -6.23 -7.69 -11.23
CA TYR A 106 -5.03 -6.88 -11.37
C TYR A 106 -5.25 -5.66 -12.30
N ARG A 107 -6.02 -5.78 -13.39
CA ARG A 107 -6.37 -4.60 -14.22
C ARG A 107 -7.10 -3.52 -13.44
N ARG A 108 -8.02 -3.91 -12.55
CA ARG A 108 -8.77 -2.94 -11.72
C ARG A 108 -7.91 -2.33 -10.63
N THR A 109 -6.93 -3.06 -10.12
CA THR A 109 -6.10 -2.63 -8.99
C THR A 109 -4.90 -1.82 -9.46
N ILE A 110 -4.15 -2.32 -10.46
CA ILE A 110 -2.88 -1.71 -10.90
C ILE A 110 -2.88 -1.28 -12.38
N GLY A 111 -4.00 -1.42 -13.10
CA GLY A 111 -4.10 -1.05 -14.51
C GLY A 111 -3.57 -2.09 -15.50
N SER A 112 -2.94 -3.17 -15.04
CA SER A 112 -2.37 -4.24 -15.85
C SER A 112 -2.91 -5.60 -15.43
N ALA A 113 -2.98 -6.57 -16.36
CA ALA A 113 -3.38 -7.94 -16.05
C ALA A 113 -2.28 -8.77 -15.38
N ASP A 114 -1.06 -8.31 -15.41
CA ASP A 114 0.14 -8.94 -14.83
C ASP A 114 0.97 -7.88 -14.09
N ALA A 115 2.01 -8.29 -13.37
CA ALA A 115 2.95 -7.38 -12.74
C ALA A 115 3.54 -6.40 -13.77
N PRO A 116 3.87 -5.17 -13.38
CA PRO A 116 4.41 -4.19 -14.31
C PRO A 116 5.72 -4.66 -14.94
N HIS A 117 5.85 -4.50 -16.25
CA HIS A 117 7.07 -4.82 -17.00
C HIS A 117 7.92 -3.58 -17.27
N ALA A 118 7.27 -2.42 -17.50
CA ALA A 118 7.96 -1.17 -17.77
C ALA A 118 8.21 -0.39 -16.48
N TRP A 119 9.36 0.31 -16.41
CA TRP A 119 9.68 1.14 -15.24
C TRP A 119 8.66 2.27 -15.03
N GLN A 120 8.03 2.76 -16.10
CA GLN A 120 6.98 3.79 -16.05
C GLN A 120 5.78 3.31 -15.24
N ASP A 121 5.35 2.07 -15.45
CA ASP A 121 4.21 1.50 -14.71
C ASP A 121 4.52 1.40 -13.22
N TRP A 122 5.77 1.03 -12.86
CA TRP A 122 6.22 1.04 -11.47
C TRP A 122 6.31 2.44 -10.87
N LEU A 123 6.72 3.42 -11.66
CA LEU A 123 6.92 4.78 -11.18
C LEU A 123 5.58 5.49 -10.98
N TYR A 124 4.68 5.39 -11.96
CA TYR A 124 3.45 6.20 -12.00
C TYR A 124 2.22 5.52 -11.40
N THR A 125 2.23 4.21 -11.22
CA THR A 125 1.15 3.55 -10.48
C THR A 125 1.24 3.93 -9.00
N PRO A 126 0.13 4.39 -8.38
CA PRO A 126 0.11 4.75 -6.97
C PRO A 126 0.55 3.59 -6.06
N SER A 127 1.32 3.90 -5.02
CA SER A 127 1.75 2.90 -4.03
C SER A 127 0.57 2.17 -3.39
N THR A 128 -0.54 2.88 -3.18
CA THR A 128 -1.79 2.33 -2.63
C THR A 128 -2.37 1.22 -3.50
N ALA A 129 -2.28 1.34 -4.83
CA ALA A 129 -2.73 0.32 -5.76
C ALA A 129 -1.89 -0.96 -5.64
N PHE A 130 -0.58 -0.82 -5.56
CA PHE A 130 0.29 -1.96 -5.29
C PHE A 130 0.05 -2.58 -3.91
N ALA A 131 -0.17 -1.77 -2.88
CA ALA A 131 -0.50 -2.26 -1.55
C ALA A 131 -1.80 -3.09 -1.56
N GLU A 132 -2.84 -2.66 -2.28
CA GLU A 132 -4.09 -3.41 -2.45
C GLU A 132 -3.89 -4.69 -3.27
N ALA A 133 -2.99 -4.70 -4.26
CA ALA A 133 -2.68 -5.88 -5.06
C ALA A 133 -1.98 -6.99 -4.26
N VAL A 134 -1.28 -6.63 -3.17
CA VAL A 134 -0.45 -7.57 -2.40
C VAL A 134 -0.88 -7.75 -0.94
N ASN A 135 -1.98 -7.13 -0.50
CA ASN A 135 -2.49 -7.27 0.87
C ASN A 135 -3.26 -8.58 1.09
N GLY A 136 -3.80 -8.74 2.27
CA GLY A 136 -4.67 -9.87 2.63
C GLY A 136 -3.95 -11.22 2.64
N GLU A 137 -4.72 -12.28 2.49
CA GLU A 137 -4.22 -13.66 2.55
C GLU A 137 -4.78 -14.50 1.41
N VAL A 138 -3.91 -15.28 0.79
CA VAL A 138 -4.29 -16.33 -0.17
C VAL A 138 -4.44 -17.61 0.62
N PHE A 139 -5.64 -18.20 0.58
CA PHE A 139 -5.96 -19.42 1.33
C PHE A 139 -5.57 -20.68 0.55
N ARG A 140 -5.66 -20.61 -0.78
CA ARG A 140 -5.33 -21.69 -1.72
C ARG A 140 -4.93 -21.12 -3.06
N ASP A 141 -3.89 -21.64 -3.68
CA ASP A 141 -3.50 -21.35 -5.07
C ASP A 141 -2.53 -22.44 -5.54
N ASP A 142 -3.05 -23.63 -5.86
CA ASP A 142 -2.24 -24.81 -6.18
C ASP A 142 -1.42 -24.65 -7.45
N LEU A 143 -1.96 -23.94 -8.46
CA LEU A 143 -1.23 -23.61 -9.68
C LEU A 143 -0.29 -22.39 -9.53
N GLY A 144 -0.41 -21.65 -8.44
CA GLY A 144 0.45 -20.51 -8.13
C GLY A 144 0.28 -19.30 -9.07
N GLN A 145 -0.73 -19.25 -9.92
CA GLN A 145 -0.88 -18.20 -10.93
C GLN A 145 -1.20 -16.84 -10.32
N PHE A 146 -2.12 -16.80 -9.36
CA PHE A 146 -2.42 -15.59 -8.63
C PHE A 146 -1.25 -15.15 -7.75
N SER A 147 -0.67 -16.10 -7.01
CA SER A 147 0.46 -15.86 -6.10
C SER A 147 1.72 -15.41 -6.82
N ARG A 148 1.98 -15.90 -8.05
CA ARG A 148 3.11 -15.44 -8.87
C ARG A 148 3.03 -13.94 -9.11
N ILE A 149 1.91 -13.45 -9.67
CA ILE A 149 1.73 -12.01 -9.96
C ILE A 149 1.85 -11.19 -8.67
N ARG A 150 1.22 -11.65 -7.60
CA ARG A 150 1.28 -11.04 -6.27
C ARG A 150 2.73 -10.89 -5.77
N ASN A 151 3.52 -11.95 -5.87
CA ASN A 151 4.91 -11.97 -5.43
C ASN A 151 5.79 -11.07 -6.31
N ASP A 152 5.55 -11.10 -7.62
CA ASP A 152 6.25 -10.25 -8.58
C ASP A 152 5.98 -8.76 -8.27
N ILE A 153 4.76 -8.39 -7.90
CA ILE A 153 4.44 -7.02 -7.44
C ILE A 153 5.09 -6.72 -6.09
N ALA A 154 5.01 -7.64 -5.14
CA ALA A 154 5.50 -7.41 -3.78
C ALA A 154 7.02 -7.17 -3.70
N SER A 155 7.80 -7.78 -4.60
CA SER A 155 9.26 -7.75 -4.58
C SER A 155 9.93 -7.22 -5.86
N GLY A 156 9.17 -7.01 -6.93
CA GLY A 156 9.71 -6.75 -8.26
C GLY A 156 9.99 -5.28 -8.59
N MET A 157 9.71 -4.33 -7.69
CA MET A 157 10.00 -2.91 -7.97
C MET A 157 11.49 -2.72 -8.32
N PRO A 158 11.83 -2.23 -9.51
CA PRO A 158 13.21 -1.99 -9.91
C PRO A 158 13.91 -1.03 -8.96
N GLU A 159 15.19 -1.29 -8.66
CA GLU A 159 15.96 -0.47 -7.71
C GLU A 159 16.05 1.00 -8.15
N ASP A 160 16.19 1.27 -9.44
CA ASP A 160 16.22 2.61 -9.98
C ASP A 160 14.90 3.38 -9.79
N VAL A 161 13.77 2.68 -9.91
CA VAL A 161 12.45 3.26 -9.59
C VAL A 161 12.32 3.54 -8.10
N ARG A 162 12.78 2.61 -7.25
CA ARG A 162 12.78 2.80 -5.79
C ARG A 162 13.61 4.02 -5.40
N ARG A 163 14.83 4.14 -5.95
CA ARG A 163 15.70 5.31 -5.73
C ARG A 163 15.04 6.60 -6.19
N LYS A 164 14.37 6.58 -7.34
CA LYS A 164 13.68 7.75 -7.86
C LYS A 164 12.54 8.19 -6.94
N LYS A 165 11.71 7.25 -6.49
CA LYS A 165 10.64 7.52 -5.52
C LYS A 165 11.23 8.02 -4.18
N LEU A 166 12.30 7.42 -3.68
CA LEU A 166 12.98 7.89 -2.46
C LEU A 166 13.49 9.34 -2.62
N ALA A 167 14.16 9.65 -3.72
CA ALA A 167 14.65 11.00 -3.97
C ALA A 167 13.52 12.03 -3.95
N ALA A 168 12.37 11.72 -4.58
CA ALA A 168 11.19 12.58 -4.56
C ALA A 168 10.63 12.75 -3.13
N ARG A 169 10.51 11.67 -2.36
CA ARG A 169 10.04 11.77 -0.95
C ARG A 169 10.98 12.64 -0.10
N LEU A 170 12.28 12.47 -0.24
CA LEU A 170 13.28 13.25 0.49
C LEU A 170 13.20 14.75 0.17
N ILE A 171 13.01 15.13 -1.10
CA ILE A 171 12.78 16.53 -1.50
C ILE A 171 11.51 17.10 -0.86
N PHE A 172 10.42 16.36 -0.92
CA PHE A 172 9.16 16.82 -0.31
C PHE A 172 9.28 16.94 1.21
N MET A 173 9.98 16.02 1.88
CA MET A 173 10.27 16.11 3.32
C MET A 173 11.11 17.35 3.64
N ALA A 174 12.21 17.59 2.89
CA ALA A 174 13.06 18.75 3.07
C ALA A 174 12.28 20.06 2.92
N GLN A 175 11.52 20.17 1.84
CA GLN A 175 10.76 21.39 1.55
C GLN A 175 9.61 21.63 2.52
N SER A 176 8.82 20.60 2.82
CA SER A 176 7.64 20.75 3.64
C SER A 176 7.96 20.84 5.13
N GLY A 177 8.82 19.95 5.63
CA GLY A 177 9.22 19.89 7.05
C GLY A 177 10.31 20.85 7.42
N GLN A 178 11.54 20.59 6.91
CA GLN A 178 12.74 21.33 7.33
C GLN A 178 12.71 22.81 6.89
N TYR A 179 12.08 23.14 5.75
CA TYR A 179 12.07 24.50 5.24
C TYR A 179 10.76 25.25 5.50
N ASN A 180 9.61 24.74 5.01
CA ASN A 180 8.38 25.53 4.95
C ASN A 180 7.62 25.57 6.28
N TYR A 181 7.64 24.54 7.12
CA TYR A 181 6.85 24.52 8.36
C TYR A 181 7.14 25.73 9.25
N SER A 182 8.40 25.92 9.67
CA SER A 182 8.80 27.04 10.52
C SER A 182 8.69 28.40 9.81
N ARG A 183 8.92 28.43 8.51
CA ARG A 183 8.79 29.64 7.69
C ARG A 183 7.35 30.14 7.59
N CYS A 184 6.39 29.24 7.40
CA CYS A 184 4.97 29.58 7.39
C CYS A 184 4.52 30.17 8.74
N LEU A 185 4.98 29.58 9.84
CA LEU A 185 4.73 30.12 11.19
C LEU A 185 5.33 31.52 11.35
N GLY A 186 6.57 31.74 10.89
CA GLY A 186 7.22 33.07 10.91
C GLY A 186 6.44 34.13 10.09
N HIS A 187 5.77 33.72 9.03
CA HIS A 187 4.85 34.58 8.25
C HIS A 187 3.45 34.73 8.88
N LYS A 188 3.20 34.12 10.04
CA LYS A 188 1.89 34.12 10.72
C LYS A 188 0.78 33.45 9.89
N GLU A 189 1.15 32.41 9.13
CA GLU A 189 0.27 31.60 8.28
C GLU A 189 0.12 30.17 8.87
N PRO A 190 -0.60 30.01 10.00
CA PRO A 190 -0.69 28.72 10.68
C PRO A 190 -1.38 27.64 9.81
N GLY A 191 -2.33 28.00 8.97
CA GLY A 191 -2.96 27.10 8.03
C GLY A 191 -1.96 26.51 7.03
N ALA A 192 -1.09 27.36 6.45
CA ALA A 192 -0.04 26.92 5.54
C ALA A 192 1.00 26.03 6.25
N ALA A 193 1.33 26.35 7.50
CA ALA A 193 2.21 25.51 8.32
C ALA A 193 1.62 24.11 8.52
N MET A 194 0.32 23.97 8.78
CA MET A 194 -0.32 22.67 8.94
C MET A 194 -0.40 21.89 7.62
N LEU A 195 -0.59 22.55 6.48
CA LEU A 195 -0.50 21.89 5.17
C LEU A 195 0.91 21.37 4.91
N ALA A 196 1.93 22.19 5.18
CA ALA A 196 3.32 21.76 5.07
C ALA A 196 3.62 20.56 5.99
N LEU A 197 3.15 20.60 7.22
CA LEU A 197 3.32 19.50 8.18
C LEU A 197 2.63 18.20 7.73
N SER A 198 1.42 18.31 7.20
CA SER A 198 0.69 17.16 6.66
C SER A 198 1.41 16.53 5.45
N GLU A 199 1.98 17.38 4.58
CA GLU A 199 2.79 16.93 3.44
C GLU A 199 4.08 16.24 3.91
N PHE A 200 4.76 16.79 4.92
CA PHE A 200 5.92 16.16 5.55
C PHE A 200 5.60 14.77 6.09
N VAL A 201 4.55 14.65 6.91
CA VAL A 201 4.15 13.38 7.52
C VAL A 201 3.85 12.31 6.47
N LYS A 202 3.11 12.67 5.42
CA LYS A 202 2.79 11.76 4.33
C LYS A 202 4.06 11.28 3.63
N ASN A 203 4.95 12.19 3.23
CA ASN A 203 6.17 11.83 2.51
C ASN A 203 7.16 11.06 3.39
N ALA A 204 7.26 11.38 4.69
CA ALA A 204 8.10 10.64 5.63
C ALA A 204 7.61 9.19 5.79
N ALA A 205 6.30 8.99 5.96
CA ALA A 205 5.74 7.65 6.03
C ALA A 205 5.99 6.86 4.73
N GLU A 206 5.70 7.44 3.56
CA GLU A 206 5.96 6.79 2.25
C GLU A 206 7.45 6.47 2.06
N CYS A 207 8.36 7.37 2.51
CA CYS A 207 9.79 7.12 2.51
C CYS A 207 10.14 5.88 3.34
N VAL A 208 9.60 5.74 4.55
CA VAL A 208 9.81 4.57 5.41
C VAL A 208 9.33 3.27 4.73
N PHE A 209 8.17 3.28 4.05
CA PHE A 209 7.72 2.12 3.26
C PHE A 209 8.73 1.76 2.17
N LEU A 210 9.24 2.73 1.41
CA LEU A 210 10.25 2.51 0.36
C LEU A 210 11.58 1.98 0.93
N LEU A 211 12.00 2.44 2.12
CA LEU A 211 13.18 1.93 2.83
C LEU A 211 12.99 0.47 3.27
N ASN A 212 11.77 0.04 3.52
CA ASN A 212 11.40 -1.34 3.81
C ASN A 212 11.07 -2.18 2.56
N ARG A 213 11.17 -1.63 1.35
CA ARG A 213 10.77 -2.28 0.10
C ARG A 213 9.31 -2.77 0.14
N ARG A 214 8.43 -1.95 0.71
CA ARG A 214 7.00 -2.19 0.83
C ARG A 214 6.21 -1.08 0.14
N HIS A 215 4.99 -1.40 -0.25
CA HIS A 215 4.05 -0.44 -0.82
C HIS A 215 3.23 0.21 0.29
N ALA A 216 3.21 1.55 0.31
CA ALA A 216 2.44 2.30 1.28
C ALA A 216 0.93 2.18 1.01
N PRO A 217 0.11 1.83 2.01
CA PRO A 217 -1.33 1.75 1.87
C PRO A 217 -1.99 3.13 1.83
N TYR A 218 -3.31 3.16 1.64
CA TYR A 218 -4.12 4.37 1.71
C TYR A 218 -3.95 5.10 3.06
N TYR A 219 -4.01 6.42 3.06
CA TYR A 219 -3.68 7.27 4.21
C TYR A 219 -4.38 6.85 5.52
N LYS A 220 -5.62 6.34 5.45
CA LYS A 220 -6.39 5.86 6.61
C LYS A 220 -5.63 4.80 7.41
N TRP A 221 -4.80 4.00 6.75
CA TRP A 221 -4.06 2.90 7.36
C TRP A 221 -2.54 3.13 7.39
N LEU A 222 -2.07 4.27 6.87
CA LEU A 222 -0.67 4.54 6.60
C LEU A 222 0.20 4.42 7.87
N LEU A 223 -0.15 5.16 8.93
CA LEU A 223 0.61 5.14 10.19
C LEU A 223 0.44 3.81 10.94
N ARG A 224 -0.75 3.21 10.90
CA ARG A 224 -0.98 1.90 11.50
C ARG A 224 -0.11 0.82 10.86
N ALA A 225 -0.09 0.73 9.54
CA ALA A 225 0.74 -0.22 8.80
C ALA A 225 2.24 0.10 8.94
N MET A 226 2.62 1.38 9.08
CA MET A 226 3.99 1.79 9.30
C MET A 226 4.55 1.24 10.61
N ARG A 227 3.77 1.19 11.70
CA ARG A 227 4.19 0.63 12.99
C ARG A 227 4.64 -0.83 12.90
N GLU A 228 4.16 -1.57 11.91
CA GLU A 228 4.50 -2.98 11.69
C GLU A 228 5.81 -3.17 10.90
N LEU A 229 6.41 -2.08 10.41
CA LEU A 229 7.63 -2.16 9.61
C LEU A 229 8.87 -2.33 10.48
N PRO A 230 9.80 -3.23 10.10
CA PRO A 230 11.01 -3.50 10.89
C PRO A 230 12.01 -2.34 10.93
N ARG A 231 12.03 -1.47 9.91
CA ARG A 231 12.92 -0.31 9.83
C ARG A 231 12.12 0.96 10.01
N LEU A 232 12.48 1.79 10.98
CA LEU A 232 11.85 3.09 11.25
C LEU A 232 10.34 3.06 11.49
N GLY A 233 9.74 1.88 11.75
CA GLY A 233 8.32 1.76 12.03
C GLY A 233 7.90 2.51 13.31
N SER A 234 8.80 2.62 14.29
CA SER A 234 8.61 3.40 15.52
C SER A 234 8.42 4.89 15.29
N LEU A 235 8.88 5.44 14.17
CA LEU A 235 8.65 6.85 13.82
C LEU A 235 7.17 7.18 13.56
N ALA A 236 6.31 6.17 13.40
CA ALA A 236 4.87 6.40 13.20
C ALA A 236 4.25 7.18 14.38
N ASP A 237 4.70 6.96 15.60
CA ASP A 237 4.19 7.69 16.78
C ASP A 237 4.65 9.16 16.79
N ALA A 238 5.89 9.43 16.37
CA ALA A 238 6.39 10.78 16.19
C ALA A 238 5.65 11.52 15.06
N LEU A 239 5.35 10.83 13.95
CA LEU A 239 4.55 11.39 12.86
C LEU A 239 3.10 11.68 13.28
N GLU A 240 2.48 10.82 14.09
CA GLU A 240 1.15 11.06 14.65
C GLU A 240 1.16 12.23 15.62
N PHE A 241 2.18 12.34 16.47
CA PHE A 241 2.37 13.49 17.36
C PHE A 241 2.40 14.81 16.57
N LEU A 242 3.13 14.88 15.45
CA LEU A 242 3.16 16.08 14.61
C LEU A 242 1.76 16.53 14.15
N LEU A 243 0.87 15.60 13.85
CA LEU A 243 -0.49 15.89 13.37
C LEU A 243 -1.47 16.23 14.51
N THR A 244 -1.29 15.66 15.70
CA THR A 244 -2.29 15.69 16.77
C THR A 244 -1.96 16.65 17.91
N ALA A 245 -0.67 17.00 18.09
CA ALA A 245 -0.27 17.96 19.11
C ALA A 245 -0.72 19.38 18.75
N GLU A 246 -1.00 20.19 19.77
CA GLU A 246 -1.35 21.60 19.61
C GLU A 246 -0.19 22.39 18.98
N ASN A 247 -0.55 23.42 18.22
CA ASN A 247 0.41 24.28 17.52
C ASN A 247 0.59 25.62 18.26
N THR A 248 0.78 25.54 19.59
CA THR A 248 1.20 26.70 20.42
C THR A 248 2.64 27.06 20.09
N ASP A 249 3.14 28.22 20.55
CA ASP A 249 4.52 28.65 20.28
C ASP A 249 5.56 27.60 20.74
N ASP A 250 5.37 27.01 21.92
CA ASP A 250 6.25 25.92 22.41
C ASP A 250 6.00 24.61 21.68
N GLY A 251 4.74 24.28 21.37
CA GLY A 251 4.38 23.12 20.57
C GLY A 251 4.96 23.18 19.16
N ALA A 252 4.97 24.36 18.55
CA ALA A 252 5.55 24.57 17.22
C ALA A 252 7.08 24.38 17.20
N LYS A 253 7.78 24.84 18.23
CA LYS A 253 9.22 24.61 18.38
C LYS A 253 9.52 23.11 18.55
N LEU A 254 8.79 22.45 19.44
CA LEU A 254 8.93 21.00 19.65
C LEU A 254 8.67 20.21 18.36
N LYS A 255 7.63 20.59 17.59
CA LYS A 255 7.39 19.95 16.28
C LYS A 255 8.54 20.15 15.31
N ALA A 256 9.15 21.33 15.27
CA ALA A 256 10.33 21.57 14.43
C ALA A 256 11.52 20.68 14.85
N GLU A 257 11.75 20.50 16.15
CA GLU A 257 12.78 19.58 16.66
C GLU A 257 12.47 18.13 16.26
N VAL A 258 11.22 17.67 16.43
CA VAL A 258 10.80 16.32 16.03
C VAL A 258 10.94 16.09 14.52
N ILE A 259 10.70 17.11 13.68
CA ILE A 259 10.95 17.02 12.23
C ILE A 259 12.42 16.74 11.96
N GLU A 260 13.35 17.48 12.63
CA GLU A 260 14.79 17.26 12.44
C GLU A 260 15.23 15.88 12.94
N ASP A 261 14.69 15.41 14.08
CA ASP A 261 14.97 14.07 14.59
C ASP A 261 14.54 12.97 13.61
N ILE A 262 13.33 13.10 13.03
CA ILE A 262 12.83 12.17 12.01
C ILE A 262 13.76 12.20 10.78
N CYS A 263 14.17 13.37 10.33
CA CYS A 263 15.09 13.53 9.19
C CYS A 263 16.44 12.87 9.47
N ALA A 264 16.97 13.04 10.68
CA ALA A 264 18.24 12.42 11.09
C ALA A 264 18.16 10.88 11.07
N GLU A 265 17.07 10.30 11.59
CA GLU A 265 16.85 8.85 11.56
C GLU A 265 16.72 8.32 10.12
N VAL A 266 16.04 9.05 9.24
CA VAL A 266 15.93 8.70 7.81
C VAL A 266 17.30 8.74 7.15
N VAL A 267 18.14 9.75 7.42
CA VAL A 267 19.50 9.85 6.89
C VAL A 267 20.37 8.69 7.40
N ALA A 268 20.25 8.33 8.67
CA ALA A 268 20.98 7.19 9.23
C ALA A 268 20.64 5.89 8.50
N GLU A 269 19.34 5.64 8.22
CA GLU A 269 18.88 4.46 7.49
C GLU A 269 19.30 4.50 6.01
N LEU A 270 19.26 5.66 5.34
CA LEU A 270 19.78 5.82 3.97
C LEU A 270 21.27 5.43 3.88
N ARG A 271 22.08 5.86 4.85
CA ARG A 271 23.49 5.48 4.95
C ARG A 271 23.67 3.98 5.22
N ALA A 272 22.89 3.42 6.14
CA ALA A 272 22.92 1.99 6.45
C ALA A 272 22.62 1.13 5.21
N GLN A 273 21.70 1.59 4.35
CA GLN A 273 21.38 0.95 3.07
C GLN A 273 22.35 1.35 1.92
N LYS A 274 23.35 2.18 2.15
CA LYS A 274 24.30 2.69 1.14
C LYS A 274 23.60 3.41 -0.02
N LEU A 275 22.52 4.11 0.28
CA LEU A 275 21.79 4.92 -0.68
C LEU A 275 22.36 6.33 -0.81
N THR A 276 23.07 6.80 0.21
CA THR A 276 23.79 8.07 0.26
C THR A 276 25.08 7.90 1.03
N CYS A 277 26.08 8.71 0.70
CA CYS A 277 27.35 8.79 1.44
C CYS A 277 27.58 10.17 2.07
N GLY A 278 26.69 11.13 1.83
CA GLY A 278 26.85 12.49 2.31
C GLY A 278 26.74 12.64 3.83
N SER A 279 27.27 13.74 4.36
CA SER A 279 27.27 14.07 5.80
C SER A 279 26.42 15.28 6.15
N TRP A 280 25.51 15.65 5.27
CA TRP A 280 24.60 16.78 5.47
C TRP A 280 23.51 16.43 6.49
N ASP A 281 23.07 17.42 7.27
CA ASP A 281 21.92 17.29 8.16
C ASP A 281 20.59 17.57 7.44
N TYR A 282 20.64 18.27 6.29
CA TYR A 282 19.51 18.64 5.47
C TYR A 282 19.22 17.56 4.39
N LEU A 283 17.97 17.21 4.18
CA LEU A 283 17.58 16.08 3.32
C LEU A 283 17.76 16.33 1.82
N GLU A 284 17.66 17.59 1.36
CA GLU A 284 17.72 17.90 -0.07
C GLU A 284 19.02 17.41 -0.75
N PRO A 285 20.24 17.64 -0.21
CA PRO A 285 21.44 17.07 -0.81
C PRO A 285 21.43 15.53 -0.88
N HIS A 286 20.85 14.85 0.12
CA HIS A 286 20.70 13.39 0.09
C HIS A 286 19.76 12.93 -1.03
N ALA A 287 18.71 13.68 -1.34
CA ALA A 287 17.82 13.37 -2.46
C ALA A 287 18.56 13.38 -3.80
N PHE A 288 19.39 14.39 -4.03
CA PHE A 288 20.22 14.48 -5.24
C PHE A 288 21.27 13.38 -5.28
N ASP A 289 21.87 13.04 -4.14
CA ASP A 289 22.84 11.95 -4.04
C ASP A 289 22.19 10.60 -4.39
N VAL A 290 21.03 10.29 -3.81
CA VAL A 290 20.25 9.09 -4.14
C VAL A 290 19.89 9.03 -5.63
N GLN A 291 19.44 10.14 -6.22
CA GLN A 291 19.11 10.21 -7.65
C GLN A 291 20.34 10.00 -8.54
N SER A 292 21.51 10.51 -8.13
CA SER A 292 22.74 10.38 -8.91
C SER A 292 23.19 8.94 -9.11
N HIS A 293 22.80 8.03 -8.20
CA HIS A 293 23.11 6.60 -8.22
C HIS A 293 22.11 5.76 -9.03
N ILE A 294 21.14 6.38 -9.71
CA ILE A 294 20.23 5.71 -10.64
C ILE A 294 21.02 5.36 -11.93
N GLU A 295 21.00 4.10 -12.32
CA GLU A 295 21.75 3.62 -13.50
C GLU A 295 21.02 3.94 -14.81
N ASN A 296 19.69 3.76 -14.85
CA ASN A 296 18.88 4.10 -16.00
C ASN A 296 18.87 5.62 -16.24
N ARG A 297 19.39 6.05 -17.41
CA ARG A 297 19.52 7.46 -17.75
C ARG A 297 18.19 8.18 -17.88
N GLU A 298 17.15 7.53 -18.37
CA GLU A 298 15.82 8.11 -18.52
C GLU A 298 15.25 8.43 -17.14
N ILE A 299 15.27 7.46 -16.22
CA ILE A 299 14.78 7.65 -14.83
C ILE A 299 15.62 8.73 -14.12
N ARG A 300 16.94 8.70 -14.27
CA ARG A 300 17.83 9.66 -13.62
C ARG A 300 17.60 11.09 -14.11
N SER A 301 17.19 11.29 -15.37
CA SER A 301 16.97 12.61 -15.96
C SER A 301 15.60 13.22 -15.59
N LEU A 302 14.70 12.47 -14.96
CA LEU A 302 13.41 12.97 -14.51
C LEU A 302 13.61 14.05 -13.43
N HIS A 303 12.66 14.99 -13.38
CA HIS A 303 12.68 16.03 -12.36
C HIS A 303 12.75 15.42 -10.95
N ILE A 304 13.51 16.02 -10.03
CA ILE A 304 13.77 15.46 -8.70
C ILE A 304 12.48 15.15 -7.92
N MET A 305 11.45 15.92 -8.09
CA MET A 305 10.15 15.77 -7.43
C MET A 305 9.23 14.73 -8.10
N GLU A 306 9.62 14.16 -9.21
CA GLU A 306 8.82 13.16 -9.93
C GLU A 306 9.03 11.77 -9.30
N GLY A 307 7.90 11.09 -8.95
CA GLY A 307 7.99 9.73 -8.37
C GLY A 307 7.00 9.42 -7.25
#